data_09a9f4a5e9d63368da848b3f4e229e60
#
_entry.id   09a9f4a5e9d63368da848b3f4e229e60
#
_cell.length_a   1.000
_cell.length_b   1.000
_cell.length_c   1.000
_cell.angle_alpha   90.00
_cell.angle_beta   90.00
_cell.angle_gamma   90.00
#
_symmetry.space_group_name_H-M   'P 1'
#
loop_
_entity.id
_entity.type
_entity.pdbx_description
1 polymer ?
#
loop_
_entity_poly.entity_id
_entity_poly.type
_entity_poly.pdbx_seq_one_letter_code
_entity_poly.pdbx_strand_id
1 'polypeptide(L)'
;LKEYKRVVFHEITKTAIENAIKNPSKLNENLADAQQARRILDRIVGYKLSPFLWNKVAKRLSAGRVQSVAVKLICEKEEEIEKFNPEEYWTISAIFKKDEINFESLLFKINNKKIDKLFIKSKKEAENIEKGLKDAKYIIENIEKKEVNRHPQAPFTTSSLQQEANKKLKFSAKMTMSLAQDLYERGYITYHRTDSLNISNEALNKAEEIIKEKFGDKYYKRRIFKTKGRAQEAHEAIRPTMQNNLKLDGRQEKLYNLIYKRFIASQMSSAIFNSQKIEINANNYTFE
;
A
#
# COMPACT_ATOMS: atom_id res chain seq x y z
N LEU A 1 -18.88 32.41 30.31
CA LEU A 1 -18.66 31.58 29.12
C LEU A 1 -19.60 30.38 29.22
N LYS A 2 -20.43 30.14 28.20
CA LYS A 2 -21.28 28.94 28.15
C LYS A 2 -20.37 27.72 28.11
N GLU A 3 -20.72 26.65 28.86
CA GLU A 3 -20.00 25.40 28.86
C GLU A 3 -20.05 24.79 27.44
N TYR A 4 -18.87 24.47 26.87
CA TYR A 4 -18.77 23.83 25.55
C TYR A 4 -18.13 22.44 25.71
N LYS A 5 -18.53 21.51 24.85
CA LYS A 5 -18.07 20.13 24.88
C LYS A 5 -17.60 19.72 23.46
N ARG A 6 -16.65 18.81 23.40
CA ARG A 6 -16.11 18.27 22.18
C ARG A 6 -16.84 16.99 21.82
N VAL A 7 -17.35 16.91 20.58
CA VAL A 7 -17.95 15.70 20.00
C VAL A 7 -17.03 15.20 18.89
N VAL A 8 -16.72 13.90 18.89
CA VAL A 8 -15.79 13.28 17.92
C VAL A 8 -16.48 12.07 17.30
N PHE A 9 -16.50 12.02 15.98
CA PHE A 9 -16.97 10.88 15.20
C PHE A 9 -16.10 10.68 13.96
N HIS A 10 -16.05 9.46 13.44
CA HIS A 10 -15.17 9.07 12.33
C HIS A 10 -15.93 8.69 11.07
N GLU A 11 -17.25 8.62 11.15
CA GLU A 11 -18.16 8.39 10.04
C GLU A 11 -19.43 9.22 10.21
N ILE A 12 -20.04 9.58 9.10
CA ILE A 12 -21.30 10.37 9.09
C ILE A 12 -22.47 9.40 9.00
N THR A 13 -22.69 8.67 10.09
CA THR A 13 -23.87 7.81 10.25
C THR A 13 -24.69 8.28 11.43
N LYS A 14 -26.01 7.99 11.42
CA LYS A 14 -26.91 8.36 12.50
C LYS A 14 -26.41 7.82 13.85
N THR A 15 -26.06 6.54 13.90
CA THR A 15 -25.59 5.86 15.11
C THR A 15 -24.30 6.48 15.66
N ALA A 16 -23.32 6.75 14.80
CA ALA A 16 -22.04 7.34 15.20
C ALA A 16 -22.23 8.76 15.76
N ILE A 17 -23.06 9.59 15.12
CA ILE A 17 -23.35 10.95 15.56
C ILE A 17 -24.10 10.93 16.89
N GLU A 18 -25.16 10.13 17.02
CA GLU A 18 -25.93 10.02 18.28
C GLU A 18 -25.07 9.55 19.45
N ASN A 19 -24.21 8.55 19.23
CA ASN A 19 -23.29 8.05 20.25
C ASN A 19 -22.26 9.10 20.66
N ALA A 20 -21.72 9.86 19.70
CA ALA A 20 -20.78 10.92 19.97
C ALA A 20 -21.40 12.08 20.75
N ILE A 21 -22.66 12.43 20.46
CA ILE A 21 -23.43 13.45 21.21
C ILE A 21 -23.72 12.99 22.63
N LYS A 22 -24.04 11.71 22.83
CA LYS A 22 -24.28 11.13 24.16
C LYS A 22 -23.04 11.07 25.04
N ASN A 23 -21.85 10.96 24.42
CA ASN A 23 -20.56 10.82 25.10
C ASN A 23 -19.60 11.95 24.75
N PRO A 24 -19.92 13.22 25.04
CA PRO A 24 -19.06 14.34 24.71
C PRO A 24 -17.86 14.37 25.65
N SER A 25 -16.72 14.78 25.14
CA SER A 25 -15.48 14.96 25.91
C SER A 25 -15.21 16.45 26.23
N LYS A 26 -14.28 16.72 27.14
CA LYS A 26 -13.73 18.07 27.35
C LYS A 26 -12.88 18.49 26.17
N LEU A 27 -12.80 19.80 25.93
CA LEU A 27 -11.86 20.35 24.95
C LEU A 27 -10.42 19.99 25.36
N ASN A 28 -9.64 19.54 24.40
CA ASN A 28 -8.21 19.34 24.62
C ASN A 28 -7.48 20.65 24.27
N GLU A 29 -7.22 21.47 25.29
CA GLU A 29 -6.58 22.78 25.12
C GLU A 29 -5.18 22.65 24.51
N ASN A 30 -4.39 21.67 24.93
CA ASN A 30 -3.06 21.42 24.37
C ASN A 30 -3.11 21.14 22.85
N LEU A 31 -4.14 20.43 22.38
CA LEU A 31 -4.32 20.17 20.96
C LEU A 31 -4.73 21.44 20.20
N ALA A 32 -5.57 22.28 20.81
CA ALA A 32 -5.97 23.56 20.24
C ALA A 32 -4.76 24.52 20.15
N ASP A 33 -3.96 24.60 21.20
CA ASP A 33 -2.73 25.43 21.24
C ASP A 33 -1.68 24.94 20.23
N ALA A 34 -1.49 23.64 20.11
CA ALA A 34 -0.60 23.04 19.11
C ALA A 34 -1.05 23.38 17.68
N GLN A 35 -2.35 23.37 17.41
CA GLN A 35 -2.91 23.76 16.11
C GLN A 35 -2.71 25.26 15.85
N GLN A 36 -2.92 26.11 16.86
CA GLN A 36 -2.72 27.53 16.75
C GLN A 36 -1.24 27.88 16.53
N ALA A 37 -0.34 27.27 17.29
CA ALA A 37 1.12 27.41 17.12
C ALA A 37 1.56 27.02 15.71
N ARG A 38 1.05 25.89 15.18
CA ARG A 38 1.30 25.46 13.82
C ARG A 38 0.85 26.51 12.79
N ARG A 39 -0.36 27.06 12.95
CA ARG A 39 -0.91 28.08 12.06
C ARG A 39 -0.07 29.37 12.05
N ILE A 40 0.37 29.81 13.24
CA ILE A 40 1.24 30.98 13.38
C ILE A 40 2.60 30.72 12.72
N LEU A 41 3.20 29.57 12.98
CA LEU A 41 4.49 29.19 12.40
C LEU A 41 4.43 29.12 10.88
N ASP A 42 3.40 28.50 10.31
CA ASP A 42 3.22 28.40 8.84
C ASP A 42 3.15 29.81 8.21
N ARG A 43 2.48 30.76 8.87
CA ARG A 43 2.41 32.16 8.41
C ARG A 43 3.75 32.87 8.51
N ILE A 44 4.43 32.77 9.67
CA ILE A 44 5.73 33.43 9.88
C ILE A 44 6.75 32.93 8.84
N VAL A 45 6.83 31.60 8.66
CA VAL A 45 7.73 30.97 7.66
C VAL A 45 7.38 31.42 6.26
N GLY A 46 6.11 31.35 5.88
CA GLY A 46 5.65 31.73 4.54
C GLY A 46 5.93 33.19 4.21
N TYR A 47 5.58 34.10 5.11
CA TYR A 47 5.76 35.55 4.88
C TYR A 47 7.20 36.03 4.95
N LYS A 48 8.05 35.40 5.76
CA LYS A 48 9.47 35.78 5.85
C LYS A 48 10.34 35.16 4.76
N LEU A 49 10.12 33.86 4.45
CA LEU A 49 10.96 33.15 3.49
C LEU A 49 10.53 33.32 2.03
N SER A 50 9.23 33.49 1.75
CA SER A 50 8.80 33.66 0.36
C SER A 50 9.38 34.91 -0.31
N PRO A 51 9.41 36.10 0.32
CA PRO A 51 10.07 37.26 -0.26
C PRO A 51 11.59 37.10 -0.44
N PHE A 52 12.24 36.34 0.46
CA PHE A 52 13.66 36.02 0.30
C PHE A 52 13.90 35.17 -0.98
N LEU A 53 13.01 34.18 -1.25
CA LEU A 53 13.07 33.42 -2.50
C LEU A 53 12.82 34.30 -3.72
N TRP A 54 11.92 35.28 -3.64
CA TRP A 54 11.67 36.21 -4.75
C TRP A 54 12.88 37.02 -5.13
N ASN A 55 13.68 37.43 -4.14
CA ASN A 55 14.87 38.21 -4.38
C ASN A 55 16.08 37.40 -4.83
N LYS A 56 16.14 36.11 -4.43
CA LYS A 56 17.34 35.27 -4.69
C LYS A 56 17.16 34.26 -5.80
N VAL A 57 15.91 33.83 -6.08
CA VAL A 57 15.62 32.76 -7.05
C VAL A 57 14.67 33.25 -8.13
N ALA A 58 13.38 33.38 -7.85
CA ALA A 58 12.39 33.85 -8.82
C ALA A 58 11.12 34.35 -8.12
N LYS A 59 10.44 35.33 -8.75
CA LYS A 59 9.15 35.84 -8.26
C LYS A 59 8.09 34.73 -8.24
N ARG A 60 7.11 34.85 -7.32
CA ARG A 60 5.97 33.92 -7.14
C ARG A 60 6.33 32.55 -6.53
N LEU A 61 7.55 32.30 -6.13
CA LEU A 61 7.88 31.11 -5.34
C LEU A 61 7.34 31.25 -3.92
N SER A 62 7.00 30.14 -3.29
CA SER A 62 6.57 30.09 -1.90
C SER A 62 7.37 29.10 -1.08
N ALA A 63 7.79 29.51 0.09
CA ALA A 63 8.34 28.62 1.12
C ALA A 63 7.24 28.19 2.06
N GLY A 64 7.33 26.96 2.55
CA GLY A 64 6.40 26.42 3.51
C GLY A 64 6.67 24.98 3.86
N ARG A 65 6.06 24.52 4.90
CA ARG A 65 6.26 23.22 5.50
C ARG A 65 6.01 22.04 4.56
N VAL A 66 5.05 22.16 3.65
CA VAL A 66 4.69 21.10 2.71
C VAL A 66 5.52 21.18 1.43
N GLN A 67 5.49 22.33 0.76
CA GLN A 67 6.16 22.51 -0.53
C GLN A 67 7.68 22.42 -0.43
N SER A 68 8.29 22.96 0.62
CA SER A 68 9.75 22.89 0.79
C SER A 68 10.22 21.45 1.03
N VAL A 69 9.47 20.67 1.82
CA VAL A 69 9.77 19.24 2.02
C VAL A 69 9.56 18.45 0.75
N ALA A 70 8.50 18.74 -0.01
CA ALA A 70 8.24 18.05 -1.28
C ALA A 70 9.38 18.29 -2.28
N VAL A 71 9.84 19.55 -2.43
CA VAL A 71 10.99 19.86 -3.29
C VAL A 71 12.26 19.16 -2.82
N LYS A 72 12.53 19.16 -1.50
CA LYS A 72 13.68 18.44 -0.95
C LYS A 72 13.68 16.96 -1.33
N LEU A 73 12.54 16.26 -1.14
CA LEU A 73 12.43 14.84 -1.48
C LEU A 73 12.63 14.58 -2.98
N ILE A 74 12.16 15.49 -3.84
CA ILE A 74 12.37 15.40 -5.29
C ILE A 74 13.86 15.57 -5.61
N CYS A 75 14.53 16.59 -5.03
CA CYS A 75 15.95 16.82 -5.26
C CYS A 75 16.80 15.64 -4.77
N GLU A 76 16.51 15.09 -3.61
CA GLU A 76 17.21 13.90 -3.08
C GLU A 76 17.05 12.72 -4.04
N LYS A 77 15.86 12.56 -4.63
CA LYS A 77 15.61 11.48 -5.61
C LYS A 77 16.33 11.72 -6.95
N GLU A 78 16.38 12.96 -7.42
CA GLU A 78 17.16 13.31 -8.62
C GLU A 78 18.66 13.07 -8.40
N GLU A 79 19.19 13.44 -7.22
CA GLU A 79 20.59 13.14 -6.90
C GLU A 79 20.90 11.63 -6.91
N GLU A 80 19.97 10.79 -6.44
CA GLU A 80 20.12 9.33 -6.52
C GLU A 80 20.15 8.86 -7.99
N ILE A 81 19.30 9.47 -8.86
CA ILE A 81 19.22 9.15 -10.28
C ILE A 81 20.51 9.59 -10.98
N GLU A 82 21.00 10.79 -10.72
CA GLU A 82 22.24 11.32 -11.29
C GLU A 82 23.49 10.52 -10.88
N LYS A 83 23.52 10.03 -9.64
CA LYS A 83 24.61 9.19 -9.11
C LYS A 83 24.52 7.73 -9.56
N PHE A 84 23.40 7.32 -10.17
CA PHE A 84 23.20 5.94 -10.60
C PHE A 84 24.08 5.61 -11.80
N ASN A 85 24.98 4.67 -11.61
CA ASN A 85 25.80 4.11 -12.67
C ASN A 85 25.13 2.81 -13.17
N PRO A 86 24.64 2.76 -14.42
CA PRO A 86 24.09 1.54 -14.96
C PRO A 86 25.17 0.47 -15.11
N GLU A 87 24.91 -0.71 -14.60
CA GLU A 87 25.78 -1.88 -14.73
C GLU A 87 25.15 -2.87 -15.71
N GLU A 88 25.95 -3.32 -16.68
CA GLU A 88 25.54 -4.41 -17.57
C GLU A 88 25.47 -5.72 -16.80
N TYR A 89 24.41 -6.46 -17.01
CA TYR A 89 24.28 -7.81 -16.50
C TYR A 89 23.54 -8.72 -17.49
N TRP A 90 23.79 -10.00 -17.35
CA TRP A 90 23.19 -11.03 -18.18
C TRP A 90 22.45 -12.05 -17.31
N THR A 91 21.36 -12.56 -17.84
CA THR A 91 20.61 -13.67 -17.23
C THR A 91 20.52 -14.80 -18.24
N ILE A 92 20.62 -16.02 -17.76
CA ILE A 92 20.50 -17.21 -18.58
C ILE A 92 19.20 -17.92 -18.16
N SER A 93 18.30 -18.10 -19.11
CA SER A 93 17.10 -18.90 -18.94
C SER A 93 17.14 -20.13 -19.85
N ALA A 94 16.49 -21.19 -19.43
CA ALA A 94 16.28 -22.40 -20.22
C ALA A 94 14.79 -22.68 -20.32
N ILE A 95 14.33 -23.05 -21.50
CA ILE A 95 12.97 -23.51 -21.74
C ILE A 95 13.00 -25.03 -21.75
N PHE A 96 12.38 -25.64 -20.78
CA PHE A 96 12.24 -27.08 -20.69
C PHE A 96 10.87 -27.51 -21.20
N LYS A 97 10.83 -28.67 -21.87
CA LYS A 97 9.59 -29.27 -22.34
C LYS A 97 9.40 -30.63 -21.65
N LYS A 98 8.22 -30.83 -21.09
CA LYS A 98 7.76 -32.15 -20.65
C LYS A 98 6.34 -32.36 -21.19
N ASP A 99 6.19 -33.40 -22.01
CA ASP A 99 4.95 -33.68 -22.75
C ASP A 99 4.56 -32.44 -23.59
N GLU A 100 3.36 -31.89 -23.37
CA GLU A 100 2.86 -30.70 -24.07
C GLU A 100 3.13 -29.39 -23.27
N ILE A 101 3.78 -29.46 -22.11
CA ILE A 101 3.99 -28.31 -21.23
C ILE A 101 5.41 -27.79 -21.38
N ASN A 102 5.52 -26.53 -21.77
CA ASN A 102 6.79 -25.79 -21.73
C ASN A 102 6.84 -24.94 -20.46
N PHE A 103 8.00 -24.91 -19.79
CA PHE A 103 8.25 -24.03 -18.65
C PHE A 103 9.63 -23.41 -18.75
N GLU A 104 9.71 -22.16 -18.35
CA GLU A 104 10.97 -21.41 -18.29
C GLU A 104 11.58 -21.53 -16.90
N SER A 105 12.89 -21.64 -16.83
CA SER A 105 13.66 -21.72 -15.61
C SER A 105 14.89 -20.83 -15.73
N LEU A 106 15.29 -20.18 -14.64
CA LEU A 106 16.43 -19.28 -14.62
C LEU A 106 17.63 -19.95 -13.99
N LEU A 107 18.83 -19.64 -14.50
CA LEU A 107 20.07 -20.05 -13.87
C LEU A 107 20.16 -19.47 -12.46
N PHE A 108 20.26 -20.33 -11.45
CA PHE A 108 20.13 -20.00 -10.03
C PHE A 108 21.41 -20.26 -9.21
N LYS A 109 22.17 -21.32 -9.57
CA LYS A 109 23.45 -21.66 -8.92
C LYS A 109 24.52 -21.98 -9.95
N ILE A 110 25.77 -21.65 -9.63
CA ILE A 110 26.97 -22.10 -10.33
C ILE A 110 27.91 -22.73 -9.29
N ASN A 111 28.41 -23.94 -9.54
CA ASN A 111 29.23 -24.71 -8.58
C ASN A 111 28.55 -24.78 -7.19
N ASN A 112 27.28 -25.08 -7.14
CA ASN A 112 26.45 -25.16 -5.92
C ASN A 112 26.34 -23.85 -5.13
N LYS A 113 26.83 -22.71 -5.64
CA LYS A 113 26.69 -21.39 -5.01
C LYS A 113 25.58 -20.61 -5.70
N LYS A 114 24.64 -20.10 -4.90
CA LYS A 114 23.60 -19.22 -5.40
C LYS A 114 24.21 -17.95 -6.02
N ILE A 115 23.76 -17.59 -7.21
CA ILE A 115 24.15 -16.35 -7.89
C ILE A 115 23.05 -15.30 -7.72
N ASP A 116 23.43 -14.04 -7.67
CA ASP A 116 22.50 -12.92 -7.74
C ASP A 116 22.27 -12.47 -9.19
N LYS A 117 21.32 -11.55 -9.37
CA LYS A 117 20.94 -11.06 -10.70
C LYS A 117 22.07 -10.37 -11.44
N LEU A 118 23.02 -9.77 -10.76
CA LEU A 118 24.14 -9.01 -11.31
C LEU A 118 25.43 -9.82 -11.43
N PHE A 119 25.38 -11.13 -11.19
CA PHE A 119 26.55 -11.97 -11.12
C PHE A 119 27.28 -12.06 -12.47
N ILE A 120 26.56 -12.25 -13.57
CA ILE A 120 27.13 -12.36 -14.93
C ILE A 120 27.23 -10.94 -15.51
N LYS A 121 28.45 -10.42 -15.58
CA LYS A 121 28.69 -9.01 -15.91
C LYS A 121 29.03 -8.75 -17.37
N SER A 122 29.24 -9.77 -18.18
CA SER A 122 29.64 -9.60 -19.57
C SER A 122 29.05 -10.66 -20.51
N LYS A 123 28.87 -10.28 -21.76
CA LYS A 123 28.47 -11.19 -22.83
C LYS A 123 29.37 -12.41 -22.92
N LYS A 124 30.68 -12.22 -22.77
CA LYS A 124 31.66 -13.31 -22.84
C LYS A 124 31.46 -14.34 -21.74
N GLU A 125 31.14 -13.90 -20.52
CA GLU A 125 30.81 -14.81 -19.41
C GLU A 125 29.52 -15.59 -19.69
N ALA A 126 28.48 -14.90 -20.21
CA ALA A 126 27.22 -15.54 -20.59
C ALA A 126 27.44 -16.60 -21.68
N GLU A 127 28.19 -16.28 -22.74
CA GLU A 127 28.52 -17.22 -23.81
C GLU A 127 29.35 -18.43 -23.33
N ASN A 128 30.24 -18.23 -22.39
CA ASN A 128 30.98 -19.35 -21.80
C ASN A 128 30.10 -20.30 -21.02
N ILE A 129 29.13 -19.77 -20.26
CA ILE A 129 28.14 -20.58 -19.55
C ILE A 129 27.24 -21.32 -20.55
N GLU A 130 26.77 -20.63 -21.58
CA GLU A 130 25.95 -21.24 -22.65
C GLU A 130 26.68 -22.38 -23.34
N LYS A 131 27.96 -22.22 -23.66
CA LYS A 131 28.80 -23.33 -24.22
C LYS A 131 28.87 -24.54 -23.29
N GLY A 132 29.03 -24.28 -21.98
CA GLY A 132 29.04 -25.35 -20.98
C GLY A 132 27.71 -26.08 -20.79
N LEU A 133 26.63 -25.47 -21.24
CA LEU A 133 25.25 -26.01 -21.15
C LEU A 133 24.80 -26.76 -22.43
N LYS A 134 25.43 -26.50 -23.58
CA LYS A 134 24.98 -26.97 -24.89
C LYS A 134 24.84 -28.48 -24.99
N ASP A 135 25.78 -29.22 -24.40
CA ASP A 135 25.80 -30.69 -24.41
C ASP A 135 25.54 -31.27 -23.02
N ALA A 136 25.05 -30.47 -22.10
CA ALA A 136 24.80 -30.88 -20.72
C ALA A 136 23.56 -31.80 -20.63
N LYS A 137 23.62 -32.78 -19.74
CA LYS A 137 22.44 -33.58 -19.39
C LYS A 137 21.68 -32.89 -18.27
N TYR A 138 20.43 -32.56 -18.52
CA TYR A 138 19.55 -31.91 -17.56
C TYR A 138 18.82 -32.92 -16.70
N ILE A 139 18.97 -32.84 -15.41
CA ILE A 139 18.39 -33.77 -14.43
C ILE A 139 17.66 -33.00 -13.35
N ILE A 140 16.43 -33.37 -13.06
CA ILE A 140 15.71 -32.84 -11.89
C ILE A 140 16.37 -33.42 -10.64
N GLU A 141 17.06 -32.57 -9.88
CA GLU A 141 17.80 -32.98 -8.69
C GLU A 141 16.93 -32.87 -7.43
N ASN A 142 16.09 -31.84 -7.36
CA ASN A 142 15.27 -31.61 -6.19
C ASN A 142 13.89 -31.05 -6.56
N ILE A 143 12.88 -31.50 -5.82
CA ILE A 143 11.51 -30.96 -5.89
C ILE A 143 11.05 -30.68 -4.47
N GLU A 144 11.11 -29.40 -4.08
CA GLU A 144 10.61 -28.94 -2.79
C GLU A 144 9.13 -28.54 -2.93
N LYS A 145 8.25 -29.13 -2.14
CA LYS A 145 6.83 -28.76 -2.06
C LYS A 145 6.54 -28.19 -0.68
N LYS A 146 5.90 -27.03 -0.63
CA LYS A 146 5.48 -26.42 0.63
C LYS A 146 4.18 -25.64 0.49
N GLU A 147 3.42 -25.62 1.57
CA GLU A 147 2.30 -24.67 1.70
C GLU A 147 2.82 -23.27 2.05
N VAL A 148 2.36 -22.28 1.29
CA VAL A 148 2.66 -20.88 1.52
C VAL A 148 1.36 -20.13 1.81
N ASN A 149 1.31 -19.52 2.99
CA ASN A 149 0.19 -18.70 3.40
C ASN A 149 0.36 -17.26 2.90
N ARG A 150 -0.58 -16.78 2.06
CA ARG A 150 -0.65 -15.38 1.66
C ARG A 150 -1.70 -14.64 2.47
N HIS A 151 -1.24 -13.81 3.39
CA HIS A 151 -2.10 -13.02 4.23
C HIS A 151 -2.78 -11.87 3.47
N PRO A 152 -4.04 -11.55 3.81
CA PRO A 152 -4.71 -10.38 3.26
C PRO A 152 -4.01 -9.09 3.69
N GLN A 153 -4.09 -8.08 2.82
CA GLN A 153 -3.57 -6.76 3.12
C GLN A 153 -4.49 -6.00 4.08
N ALA A 154 -3.92 -5.06 4.84
CA ALA A 154 -4.65 -4.18 5.72
C ALA A 154 -5.72 -3.34 4.98
N PRO A 155 -6.74 -2.85 5.68
CA PRO A 155 -7.66 -1.85 5.13
C PRO A 155 -6.91 -0.59 4.70
N PHE A 156 -7.57 0.27 3.94
CA PHE A 156 -6.90 1.41 3.35
C PHE A 156 -6.60 2.53 4.35
N THR A 157 -5.41 3.11 4.20
CA THR A 157 -5.08 4.48 4.59
C THR A 157 -5.21 5.39 3.38
N THR A 158 -5.10 6.71 3.56
CA THR A 158 -5.10 7.68 2.45
C THR A 158 -4.08 7.32 1.38
N SER A 159 -2.83 7.06 1.77
CA SER A 159 -1.75 6.76 0.83
C SER A 159 -1.96 5.44 0.09
N SER A 160 -2.36 4.39 0.80
CA SER A 160 -2.58 3.08 0.17
C SER A 160 -3.82 3.06 -0.73
N LEU A 161 -4.87 3.85 -0.41
CA LEU A 161 -6.02 4.03 -1.28
C LEU A 161 -5.63 4.72 -2.60
N GLN A 162 -4.86 5.81 -2.52
CA GLN A 162 -4.39 6.52 -3.71
C GLN A 162 -3.56 5.62 -4.62
N GLN A 163 -2.61 4.86 -4.06
CA GLN A 163 -1.75 3.94 -4.81
C GLN A 163 -2.56 2.84 -5.50
N GLU A 164 -3.48 2.21 -4.77
CA GLU A 164 -4.27 1.10 -5.32
C GLU A 164 -5.32 1.59 -6.34
N ALA A 165 -5.94 2.74 -6.12
CA ALA A 165 -6.85 3.37 -7.07
C ALA A 165 -6.12 3.76 -8.37
N ASN A 166 -4.89 4.29 -8.27
CA ASN A 166 -4.08 4.55 -9.44
C ASN A 166 -3.71 3.25 -10.19
N LYS A 167 -3.26 2.25 -9.46
CA LYS A 167 -2.84 0.96 -10.05
C LYS A 167 -4.00 0.25 -10.75
N LYS A 168 -5.17 0.13 -10.10
CA LYS A 168 -6.30 -0.68 -10.58
C LYS A 168 -7.33 0.09 -11.39
N LEU A 169 -7.59 1.34 -11.03
CA LEU A 169 -8.64 2.17 -11.65
C LEU A 169 -8.08 3.27 -12.55
N LYS A 170 -6.75 3.46 -12.56
CA LYS A 170 -6.05 4.55 -13.28
C LYS A 170 -6.51 5.94 -12.83
N PHE A 171 -6.98 6.07 -11.59
CA PHE A 171 -7.38 7.34 -11.01
C PHE A 171 -6.16 8.12 -10.51
N SER A 172 -6.10 9.42 -10.79
CA SER A 172 -5.09 10.29 -10.17
C SER A 172 -5.34 10.44 -8.67
N ALA A 173 -4.32 10.79 -7.89
CA ALA A 173 -4.47 11.05 -6.46
C ALA A 173 -5.53 12.14 -6.19
N LYS A 174 -5.55 13.21 -6.99
CA LYS A 174 -6.56 14.28 -6.89
C LYS A 174 -7.98 13.75 -7.10
N MET A 175 -8.21 12.97 -8.15
CA MET A 175 -9.52 12.36 -8.44
C MET A 175 -9.95 11.41 -7.33
N THR A 176 -9.04 10.53 -6.90
CA THR A 176 -9.30 9.57 -5.80
C THR A 176 -9.75 10.30 -4.53
N MET A 177 -9.06 11.38 -4.15
CA MET A 177 -9.40 12.12 -2.94
C MET A 177 -10.69 12.90 -3.06
N SER A 178 -11.01 13.45 -4.25
CA SER A 178 -12.30 14.12 -4.49
C SER A 178 -13.48 13.15 -4.38
N LEU A 179 -13.37 11.96 -5.00
CA LEU A 179 -14.40 10.92 -4.91
C LEU A 179 -14.53 10.36 -3.49
N ALA A 180 -13.41 10.16 -2.79
CA ALA A 180 -13.42 9.67 -1.41
C ALA A 180 -14.06 10.69 -0.45
N GLN A 181 -13.84 11.99 -0.66
CA GLN A 181 -14.49 13.03 0.11
C GLN A 181 -16.01 13.01 -0.09
N ASP A 182 -16.47 12.91 -1.34
CA ASP A 182 -17.91 12.83 -1.64
C ASP A 182 -18.56 11.58 -1.03
N LEU A 183 -17.89 10.41 -1.12
CA LEU A 183 -18.36 9.20 -0.44
C LEU A 183 -18.43 9.35 1.08
N TYR A 184 -17.47 10.04 1.69
CA TYR A 184 -17.48 10.32 3.12
C TYR A 184 -18.61 11.29 3.51
N GLU A 185 -18.78 12.39 2.78
CA GLU A 185 -19.84 13.39 3.05
C GLU A 185 -21.25 12.80 2.94
N ARG A 186 -21.42 11.81 2.06
CA ARG A 186 -22.65 11.01 1.96
C ARG A 186 -22.76 9.92 3.02
N GLY A 187 -21.77 9.77 3.86
CA GLY A 187 -21.75 8.76 4.91
C GLY A 187 -21.51 7.33 4.43
N TYR A 188 -21.02 7.11 3.21
CA TYR A 188 -20.82 5.77 2.64
C TYR A 188 -19.50 5.11 3.06
N ILE A 189 -18.51 5.92 3.44
CA ILE A 189 -17.23 5.45 3.97
C ILE A 189 -16.84 6.23 5.22
N THR A 190 -15.91 5.71 6.01
CA THR A 190 -15.25 6.43 7.11
C THR A 190 -14.38 7.57 6.58
N TYR A 191 -13.88 8.42 7.49
CA TYR A 191 -13.05 9.56 7.13
C TYR A 191 -11.85 9.16 6.28
N HIS A 192 -11.72 9.81 5.12
CA HIS A 192 -10.80 9.42 4.06
C HIS A 192 -9.37 9.98 4.20
N ARG A 193 -9.12 10.91 5.14
CA ARG A 193 -7.79 11.46 5.43
C ARG A 193 -7.26 10.86 6.72
N THR A 194 -6.78 9.65 6.64
CA THR A 194 -6.28 8.87 7.79
C THR A 194 -5.06 8.04 7.42
N ASP A 195 -4.17 7.89 8.36
CA ASP A 195 -3.05 6.96 8.34
C ASP A 195 -3.27 5.75 9.28
N SER A 196 -4.43 5.72 9.95
CA SER A 196 -4.82 4.66 10.87
C SER A 196 -5.22 3.39 10.12
N LEU A 197 -4.92 2.24 10.72
CA LEU A 197 -5.37 0.91 10.31
C LEU A 197 -6.40 0.32 11.29
N ASN A 198 -6.78 1.09 12.31
CA ASN A 198 -7.75 0.63 13.31
C ASN A 198 -9.13 0.44 12.69
N ILE A 199 -9.87 -0.53 13.19
CA ILE A 199 -11.25 -0.84 12.80
C ILE A 199 -12.06 -0.96 14.08
N SER A 200 -13.25 -0.34 14.12
CA SER A 200 -14.17 -0.49 15.26
C SER A 200 -14.68 -1.92 15.40
N ASN A 201 -15.01 -2.31 16.62
CA ASN A 201 -15.58 -3.63 16.88
C ASN A 201 -16.89 -3.85 16.14
N GLU A 202 -17.72 -2.81 16.00
CA GLU A 202 -18.97 -2.88 15.24
C GLU A 202 -18.73 -3.23 13.78
N ALA A 203 -17.76 -2.58 13.15
CA ALA A 203 -17.39 -2.86 11.76
C ALA A 203 -16.77 -4.25 11.57
N LEU A 204 -15.98 -4.72 12.55
CA LEU A 204 -15.43 -6.08 12.54
C LEU A 204 -16.54 -7.13 12.62
N ASN A 205 -17.55 -6.92 13.49
CA ASN A 205 -18.69 -7.82 13.61
C ASN A 205 -19.54 -7.85 12.33
N LYS A 206 -19.80 -6.70 11.71
CA LYS A 206 -20.48 -6.64 10.40
C LYS A 206 -19.71 -7.36 9.30
N ALA A 207 -18.38 -7.22 9.28
CA ALA A 207 -17.53 -7.94 8.31
C ALA A 207 -17.60 -9.45 8.54
N GLU A 208 -17.63 -9.91 9.80
CA GLU A 208 -17.80 -11.31 10.17
C GLU A 208 -19.11 -11.88 9.64
N GLU A 209 -20.23 -11.22 9.91
CA GLU A 209 -21.56 -11.62 9.42
C GLU A 209 -21.57 -11.77 7.91
N ILE A 210 -21.10 -10.75 7.19
CA ILE A 210 -21.05 -10.76 5.71
C ILE A 210 -20.16 -11.88 5.18
N ILE A 211 -19.01 -12.11 5.79
CA ILE A 211 -18.07 -13.14 5.32
C ILE A 211 -18.68 -14.53 5.56
N LYS A 212 -19.22 -14.77 6.75
CA LYS A 212 -19.83 -16.06 7.10
C LYS A 212 -21.05 -16.37 6.20
N GLU A 213 -21.91 -15.39 5.99
CA GLU A 213 -23.10 -15.54 5.14
C GLU A 213 -22.73 -15.81 3.67
N LYS A 214 -21.77 -15.04 3.12
CA LYS A 214 -21.48 -15.13 1.67
C LYS A 214 -20.48 -16.21 1.30
N PHE A 215 -19.55 -16.53 2.20
CA PHE A 215 -18.43 -17.43 1.89
C PHE A 215 -18.32 -18.64 2.84
N GLY A 216 -18.94 -18.57 4.02
CA GLY A 216 -18.89 -19.60 5.04
C GLY A 216 -17.85 -19.32 6.15
N ASP A 217 -18.04 -19.97 7.30
CA ASP A 217 -17.27 -19.72 8.54
C ASP A 217 -15.76 -19.87 8.38
N LYS A 218 -15.31 -20.87 7.62
CA LYS A 218 -13.88 -21.15 7.38
C LYS A 218 -13.12 -20.01 6.72
N TYR A 219 -13.83 -19.09 6.06
CA TYR A 219 -13.22 -17.96 5.37
C TYR A 219 -13.10 -16.71 6.23
N TYR A 220 -13.64 -16.69 7.44
CA TYR A 220 -13.48 -15.60 8.38
C TYR A 220 -12.27 -15.81 9.29
N LYS A 221 -11.48 -14.75 9.48
CA LYS A 221 -10.43 -14.69 10.49
C LYS A 221 -10.26 -13.25 10.94
N ARG A 222 -10.75 -12.94 12.15
CA ARG A 222 -10.58 -11.61 12.73
C ARG A 222 -9.11 -11.21 12.79
N ARG A 223 -8.79 -10.03 12.25
CA ARG A 223 -7.43 -9.48 12.21
C ARG A 223 -7.42 -8.05 12.75
N ILE A 224 -6.44 -7.78 13.57
CA ILE A 224 -6.14 -6.44 14.07
C ILE A 224 -4.83 -6.00 13.40
N PHE A 225 -4.88 -4.87 12.69
CA PHE A 225 -3.71 -4.29 12.06
C PHE A 225 -3.17 -3.17 12.94
N LYS A 226 -1.86 -3.20 13.20
CA LYS A 226 -1.20 -2.15 13.99
C LYS A 226 -0.71 -1.05 13.08
N THR A 227 -1.02 0.19 13.40
CA THR A 227 -0.46 1.36 12.73
C THR A 227 0.99 1.56 13.17
N LYS A 228 1.90 1.79 12.23
CA LYS A 228 3.29 2.13 12.54
C LYS A 228 3.36 3.61 12.92
N GLY A 229 3.90 3.93 14.10
CA GLY A 229 4.05 5.30 14.58
C GLY A 229 2.90 5.78 15.47
N ARG A 230 2.89 7.09 15.78
CA ARG A 230 1.83 7.76 16.55
C ARG A 230 0.71 8.21 15.60
N ALA A 231 -0.10 7.25 15.11
CA ALA A 231 -1.38 7.65 14.53
C ALA A 231 -2.24 8.32 15.62
N GLN A 232 -3.07 9.30 15.25
CA GLN A 232 -4.06 9.81 16.19
C GLN A 232 -4.96 8.64 16.60
N GLU A 233 -4.95 8.28 17.89
CA GLU A 233 -5.64 7.11 18.45
C GLU A 233 -7.14 7.06 18.10
N ALA A 234 -7.71 8.20 17.72
CA ALA A 234 -9.12 8.39 17.43
C ALA A 234 -9.52 8.09 15.97
N HIS A 235 -8.58 7.78 15.06
CA HIS A 235 -8.90 7.58 13.64
C HIS A 235 -9.04 6.11 13.29
N GLU A 236 -10.04 5.79 12.45
CA GLU A 236 -10.20 4.49 11.81
C GLU A 236 -9.55 4.46 10.42
N ALA A 237 -9.34 3.25 9.90
CA ALA A 237 -9.01 3.01 8.51
C ALA A 237 -10.16 3.41 7.58
N ILE A 238 -9.87 3.62 6.30
CA ILE A 238 -10.89 3.87 5.30
C ILE A 238 -11.64 2.57 5.01
N ARG A 239 -12.91 2.53 5.36
CA ARG A 239 -13.82 1.38 5.19
C ARG A 239 -15.22 1.81 4.81
N PRO A 240 -16.05 0.93 4.24
CA PRO A 240 -17.47 1.21 4.03
C PRO A 240 -18.19 1.26 5.39
N THR A 241 -19.25 2.07 5.45
CA THR A 241 -20.17 2.15 6.60
C THR A 241 -21.30 1.12 6.52
N MET A 242 -21.33 0.33 5.46
CA MET A 242 -22.32 -0.73 5.19
C MET A 242 -23.77 -0.21 5.13
N GLN A 243 -23.97 1.01 4.62
CA GLN A 243 -25.31 1.53 4.38
C GLN A 243 -25.99 0.82 3.20
N ASN A 244 -27.32 0.69 3.29
CA ASN A 244 -28.16 0.21 2.20
C ASN A 244 -28.50 1.35 1.23
N ASN A 245 -28.89 1.00 0.00
CA ASN A 245 -29.39 1.94 -1.03
C ASN A 245 -28.40 3.03 -1.44
N LEU A 246 -27.16 2.62 -1.74
CA LEU A 246 -26.12 3.52 -2.23
C LEU A 246 -26.52 4.11 -3.59
N LYS A 247 -26.52 5.44 -3.69
CA LYS A 247 -26.68 6.16 -4.96
C LYS A 247 -25.31 6.62 -5.44
N LEU A 248 -24.67 5.82 -6.28
CA LEU A 248 -23.29 6.04 -6.75
C LEU A 248 -23.28 6.23 -8.27
N ASP A 249 -22.44 7.14 -8.75
CA ASP A 249 -22.08 7.17 -10.16
C ASP A 249 -21.02 6.12 -10.48
N GLY A 250 -20.73 5.89 -11.77
CA GLY A 250 -19.84 4.81 -12.19
C GLY A 250 -18.38 4.94 -11.67
N ARG A 251 -17.89 6.16 -11.35
CA ARG A 251 -16.54 6.35 -10.76
C ARG A 251 -16.58 6.18 -9.25
N GLN A 252 -17.60 6.71 -8.60
CA GLN A 252 -17.84 6.52 -7.17
C GLN A 252 -18.02 5.04 -6.84
N GLU A 253 -18.81 4.33 -7.64
CA GLU A 253 -19.04 2.90 -7.49
C GLU A 253 -17.74 2.08 -7.60
N LYS A 254 -16.89 2.38 -8.59
CA LYS A 254 -15.58 1.71 -8.73
C LYS A 254 -14.71 1.93 -7.50
N LEU A 255 -14.63 3.17 -6.99
CA LEU A 255 -13.83 3.48 -5.80
C LEU A 255 -14.42 2.83 -4.54
N TYR A 256 -15.74 2.91 -4.35
CA TYR A 256 -16.44 2.27 -3.23
C TYR A 256 -16.22 0.75 -3.24
N ASN A 257 -16.38 0.10 -4.38
CA ASN A 257 -16.16 -1.33 -4.53
C ASN A 257 -14.70 -1.73 -4.25
N LEU A 258 -13.73 -0.88 -4.58
CA LEU A 258 -12.32 -1.09 -4.24
C LEU A 258 -12.13 -1.07 -2.72
N ILE A 259 -12.73 -0.09 -2.03
CA ILE A 259 -12.68 0.07 -0.57
C ILE A 259 -13.39 -1.12 0.11
N TYR A 260 -14.60 -1.45 -0.35
CA TYR A 260 -15.40 -2.56 0.18
C TYR A 260 -14.66 -3.90 0.07
N LYS A 261 -14.17 -4.24 -1.11
CA LYS A 261 -13.43 -5.50 -1.34
C LYS A 261 -12.17 -5.58 -0.48
N ARG A 262 -11.43 -4.49 -0.31
CA ARG A 262 -10.23 -4.44 0.54
C ARG A 262 -10.61 -4.66 2.01
N PHE A 263 -11.64 -4.00 2.49
CA PHE A 263 -12.09 -4.12 3.87
C PHE A 263 -12.54 -5.54 4.20
N ILE A 264 -13.43 -6.13 3.39
CA ILE A 264 -13.90 -7.51 3.59
C ILE A 264 -12.72 -8.49 3.50
N ALA A 265 -11.90 -8.39 2.45
CA ALA A 265 -10.73 -9.26 2.29
C ALA A 265 -9.75 -9.17 3.47
N SER A 266 -9.62 -8.01 4.12
CA SER A 266 -8.74 -7.84 5.29
C SER A 266 -9.12 -8.72 6.48
N GLN A 267 -10.39 -9.10 6.58
CA GLN A 267 -10.95 -9.95 7.64
C GLN A 267 -11.15 -11.41 7.19
N MET A 268 -10.67 -11.76 5.99
CA MET A 268 -10.75 -13.15 5.51
C MET A 268 -9.54 -13.98 5.93
N SER A 269 -9.69 -15.30 5.91
CA SER A 269 -8.61 -16.26 6.08
C SER A 269 -7.52 -16.06 5.04
N SER A 270 -6.30 -16.47 5.35
CA SER A 270 -5.19 -16.43 4.40
C SER A 270 -5.45 -17.39 3.24
N ALA A 271 -5.06 -17.00 2.04
CA ALA A 271 -5.02 -17.93 0.92
C ALA A 271 -3.84 -18.90 1.11
N ILE A 272 -4.11 -20.18 0.91
CA ILE A 272 -3.13 -21.23 1.00
C ILE A 272 -2.73 -21.60 -0.43
N PHE A 273 -1.43 -21.54 -0.72
CA PHE A 273 -0.86 -21.90 -2.01
C PHE A 273 0.07 -23.10 -1.84
N ASN A 274 -0.07 -24.08 -2.71
CA ASN A 274 0.93 -25.12 -2.87
C ASN A 274 2.06 -24.55 -3.74
N SER A 275 3.17 -24.21 -3.12
CA SER A 275 4.39 -23.78 -3.81
C SER A 275 5.22 -25.01 -4.16
N GLN A 276 5.68 -25.07 -5.39
CA GLN A 276 6.61 -26.09 -5.84
C GLN A 276 7.83 -25.42 -6.42
N LYS A 277 9.00 -25.80 -5.91
CA LYS A 277 10.30 -25.37 -6.39
C LYS A 277 10.99 -26.57 -7.01
N ILE A 278 11.44 -26.46 -8.25
CA ILE A 278 12.12 -27.52 -8.99
C ILE A 278 13.54 -27.04 -9.28
N GLU A 279 14.53 -27.79 -8.82
CA GLU A 279 15.94 -27.55 -9.15
C GLU A 279 16.37 -28.56 -10.22
N ILE A 280 16.84 -28.03 -11.35
CA ILE A 280 17.32 -28.81 -12.49
C ILE A 280 18.82 -28.61 -12.61
N ASN A 281 19.57 -29.68 -12.46
CA ASN A 281 21.02 -29.66 -12.55
C ASN A 281 21.49 -29.98 -13.98
N ALA A 282 22.49 -29.23 -14.43
CA ALA A 282 23.17 -29.40 -15.71
C ALA A 282 24.68 -29.16 -15.48
N ASN A 283 25.47 -30.23 -15.31
CA ASN A 283 26.87 -30.15 -14.92
C ASN A 283 27.06 -29.41 -13.57
N ASN A 284 27.73 -28.26 -13.61
CA ASN A 284 27.94 -27.39 -12.45
C ASN A 284 26.93 -26.24 -12.33
N TYR A 285 25.89 -26.27 -13.16
CA TYR A 285 24.83 -25.23 -13.23
C TYR A 285 23.51 -25.78 -12.71
N THR A 286 22.79 -24.99 -11.92
CA THR A 286 21.45 -25.34 -11.42
C THR A 286 20.45 -24.28 -11.84
N PHE A 287 19.37 -24.71 -12.46
CA PHE A 287 18.22 -23.89 -12.85
C PHE A 287 17.06 -24.06 -11.84
N GLU A 288 16.30 -22.96 -11.60
CA GLU A 288 15.13 -22.95 -10.74
C GLU A 288 13.92 -22.33 -11.46
#